data_d008f14404ed40d4638f66e1f7b18620
#
_entry.id   d008f14404ed40d4638f66e1f7b18620
#
_cell.length_a   1.000
_cell.length_b   1.000
_cell.length_c   1.000
_cell.angle_alpha   90.00
_cell.angle_beta   90.00
_cell.angle_gamma   90.00
#
_symmetry.space_group_name_H-M   'P 1'
#
loop_
_entity.id
_entity.type
_entity.pdbx_description
1 polymer ?
#
loop_
_entity_poly.entity_id
_entity_poly.type
_entity_poly.pdbx_seq_one_letter_code
_entity_poly.pdbx_strand_id
1 'polypeptide(L)'
;ENTLENNEDAGRFRQNDDVVVENSITHEVVHTPPSYKEIPQFIVDFCDFFNCEKAKHFIHPIIRGVIIHFMLAYMHPFVDGNGRTARALFYWYMLKQGYWLTEYLSISRIIYKSKLTYEKSFLYAEADNNDIGYFINYNLRALELSFKELQNYIKRKTEAKRTSTTFLRIGNINERQADIIKIYYQNPKEMLT
;
A
#
# COMPACT_ATOMS: atom_id res chain seq x y z
N GLU A 1 -0.09 -18.18 6.68
CA GLU A 1 -0.49 -18.50 8.06
C GLU A 1 -1.50 -17.47 8.51
N ASN A 2 -2.67 -17.90 8.86
CA ASN A 2 -3.81 -17.28 9.56
C ASN A 2 -3.86 -15.75 9.55
N THR A 3 -4.07 -15.17 8.37
CA THR A 3 -4.27 -13.73 8.21
C THR A 3 -5.75 -13.35 8.06
N LEU A 4 -6.63 -14.33 7.98
CA LEU A 4 -8.08 -14.15 7.92
C LEU A 4 -8.68 -14.38 9.32
N GLU A 5 -9.79 -13.70 9.61
CA GLU A 5 -10.55 -13.90 10.85
C GLU A 5 -11.10 -15.34 10.92
N ASN A 6 -11.58 -15.86 9.78
CA ASN A 6 -12.00 -17.25 9.65
C ASN A 6 -11.28 -17.93 8.48
N ASN A 7 -10.57 -19.02 8.76
CA ASN A 7 -9.82 -19.78 7.75
C ASN A 7 -10.72 -20.47 6.71
N GLU A 8 -11.99 -20.70 7.00
CA GLU A 8 -12.95 -21.30 6.06
C GLU A 8 -13.25 -20.40 4.87
N ASP A 9 -13.05 -19.08 5.01
CA ASP A 9 -13.26 -18.09 3.95
C ASP A 9 -12.08 -17.99 2.98
N ALA A 10 -11.00 -18.72 3.26
CA ALA A 10 -9.80 -18.70 2.43
C ALA A 10 -10.07 -19.20 1.01
N GLY A 11 -9.72 -18.37 0.02
CA GLY A 11 -9.85 -18.73 -1.39
C GLY A 11 -11.29 -18.78 -1.92
N ARG A 12 -12.26 -18.24 -1.19
CA ARG A 12 -13.67 -18.21 -1.57
C ARG A 12 -14.18 -16.78 -1.71
N PHE A 13 -15.02 -16.56 -2.71
CA PHE A 13 -15.80 -15.32 -2.80
C PHE A 13 -16.98 -15.36 -1.82
N ARG A 14 -17.39 -14.17 -1.34
CA ARG A 14 -18.61 -14.04 -0.53
C ARG A 14 -19.84 -14.55 -1.30
N GLN A 15 -20.78 -15.11 -0.59
CA GLN A 15 -21.98 -15.76 -1.14
C GLN A 15 -23.26 -15.03 -0.72
N ASN A 16 -23.13 -13.87 -0.09
CA ASN A 16 -24.24 -13.02 0.36
C ASN A 16 -23.82 -11.55 0.29
N ASP A 17 -24.75 -10.66 0.59
CA ASP A 17 -24.56 -9.21 0.60
C ASP A 17 -24.43 -8.64 2.03
N ASP A 18 -24.09 -9.49 3.02
CA ASP A 18 -23.94 -9.07 4.42
C ASP A 18 -22.63 -8.32 4.70
N VAL A 19 -21.68 -8.38 3.76
CA VAL A 19 -20.39 -7.73 3.90
C VAL A 19 -20.52 -6.24 3.62
N VAL A 20 -20.19 -5.41 4.61
CA VAL A 20 -20.08 -3.96 4.49
C VAL A 20 -18.70 -3.50 4.96
N VAL A 21 -18.27 -2.35 4.48
CA VAL A 21 -17.03 -1.71 4.95
C VAL A 21 -17.39 -0.65 5.97
N GLU A 22 -16.93 -0.85 7.21
CA GLU A 22 -17.17 0.08 8.30
C GLU A 22 -15.90 0.86 8.68
N ASN A 23 -16.11 2.07 9.16
CA ASN A 23 -15.06 2.81 9.84
C ASN A 23 -14.76 2.14 11.18
N SER A 24 -13.50 1.77 11.40
CA SER A 24 -13.09 1.02 12.61
C SER A 24 -13.22 1.81 13.92
N ILE A 25 -13.48 3.12 13.87
CA ILE A 25 -13.60 4.01 15.05
C ILE A 25 -15.06 4.40 15.28
N THR A 26 -15.75 4.83 14.21
CA THR A 26 -17.13 5.35 14.32
C THR A 26 -18.19 4.29 14.09
N HIS A 27 -17.81 3.10 13.56
CA HIS A 27 -18.70 2.02 13.13
C HIS A 27 -19.75 2.45 12.08
N GLU A 28 -19.52 3.59 11.43
CA GLU A 28 -20.35 4.03 10.31
C GLU A 28 -20.01 3.22 9.06
N VAL A 29 -21.02 2.84 8.30
CA VAL A 29 -20.82 2.18 7.00
C VAL A 29 -20.19 3.17 6.03
N VAL A 30 -19.00 2.85 5.56
CA VAL A 30 -18.22 3.67 4.62
C VAL A 30 -18.51 3.25 3.19
N HIS A 31 -18.82 1.97 2.96
CA HIS A 31 -19.07 1.44 1.63
C HIS A 31 -19.97 0.20 1.71
N THR A 32 -20.97 0.13 0.85
CA THR A 32 -21.78 -1.06 0.63
C THR A 32 -21.41 -1.65 -0.73
N PRO A 33 -20.75 -2.81 -0.77
CA PRO A 33 -20.34 -3.41 -2.03
C PRO A 33 -21.53 -3.76 -2.94
N PRO A 34 -21.35 -3.82 -4.27
CA PRO A 34 -22.33 -4.37 -5.20
C PRO A 34 -22.75 -5.80 -4.85
N SER A 35 -23.87 -6.29 -5.41
CA SER A 35 -24.35 -7.63 -5.08
C SER A 35 -23.33 -8.73 -5.36
N TYR A 36 -23.25 -9.73 -4.49
CA TYR A 36 -22.36 -10.90 -4.67
C TYR A 36 -22.63 -11.63 -5.99
N LYS A 37 -23.84 -11.52 -6.54
CA LYS A 37 -24.24 -12.12 -7.83
C LYS A 37 -23.48 -11.52 -9.01
N GLU A 38 -22.94 -10.32 -8.85
CA GLU A 38 -22.14 -9.63 -9.87
C GLU A 38 -20.68 -10.04 -9.86
N ILE A 39 -20.20 -10.70 -8.78
CA ILE A 39 -18.80 -11.09 -8.64
C ILE A 39 -18.28 -11.92 -9.82
N PRO A 40 -18.99 -12.96 -10.34
CA PRO A 40 -18.45 -13.76 -11.44
C PRO A 40 -18.14 -12.93 -12.69
N GLN A 41 -19.06 -12.04 -13.09
CA GLN A 41 -18.86 -11.17 -14.25
C GLN A 41 -17.78 -10.13 -13.96
N PHE A 42 -17.81 -9.53 -12.77
CA PHE A 42 -16.78 -8.58 -12.36
C PHE A 42 -15.37 -9.17 -12.45
N ILE A 43 -15.17 -10.41 -12.00
CA ILE A 43 -13.84 -11.05 -12.04
C ILE A 43 -13.37 -11.23 -13.49
N VAL A 44 -14.26 -11.59 -14.41
CA VAL A 44 -13.91 -11.67 -15.84
C VAL A 44 -13.44 -10.30 -16.35
N ASP A 45 -14.27 -9.27 -16.16
CA ASP A 45 -13.98 -7.90 -16.64
C ASP A 45 -12.71 -7.32 -15.97
N PHE A 46 -12.52 -7.62 -14.68
CA PHE A 46 -11.33 -7.22 -13.93
C PHE A 46 -10.06 -7.88 -14.47
N CYS A 47 -10.09 -9.19 -14.75
CA CYS A 47 -8.97 -9.92 -15.32
C CYS A 47 -8.65 -9.41 -16.73
N ASP A 48 -9.67 -9.14 -17.54
CA ASP A 48 -9.50 -8.56 -18.87
C ASP A 48 -8.87 -7.17 -18.79
N PHE A 49 -9.34 -6.32 -17.90
CA PHE A 49 -8.75 -5.01 -17.67
C PHE A 49 -7.30 -5.12 -17.16
N PHE A 50 -7.03 -6.02 -16.22
CA PHE A 50 -5.70 -6.25 -15.65
C PHE A 50 -4.67 -6.71 -16.70
N ASN A 51 -5.10 -7.61 -17.61
CA ASN A 51 -4.22 -8.24 -18.61
C ASN A 51 -4.21 -7.51 -19.96
N CYS A 52 -5.09 -6.53 -20.17
CA CYS A 52 -5.20 -5.82 -21.44
C CYS A 52 -3.92 -5.04 -21.75
N GLU A 53 -3.15 -5.51 -22.73
CA GLU A 53 -1.93 -4.83 -23.20
C GLU A 53 -2.24 -3.75 -24.25
N LYS A 54 -3.36 -3.88 -24.98
CA LYS A 54 -3.77 -3.00 -26.08
C LYS A 54 -5.15 -2.37 -25.79
N ALA A 55 -5.18 -1.42 -24.86
CA ALA A 55 -6.40 -0.65 -24.63
C ALA A 55 -6.69 0.29 -25.82
N LYS A 56 -7.98 0.54 -26.11
CA LYS A 56 -8.40 1.54 -27.12
C LYS A 56 -7.86 2.95 -26.84
N HIS A 57 -7.70 3.25 -25.55
CA HIS A 57 -7.17 4.52 -25.06
C HIS A 57 -5.98 4.26 -24.13
N PHE A 58 -4.97 5.10 -24.25
CA PHE A 58 -3.81 5.02 -23.38
C PHE A 58 -4.20 5.39 -21.95
N ILE A 59 -3.91 4.50 -21.02
CA ILE A 59 -3.97 4.75 -19.58
C ILE A 59 -2.57 4.55 -19.01
N HIS A 60 -2.03 5.58 -18.38
CA HIS A 60 -0.71 5.49 -17.75
C HIS A 60 -0.67 4.32 -16.74
N PRO A 61 0.39 3.48 -16.71
CA PRO A 61 0.43 2.29 -15.85
C PRO A 61 0.17 2.57 -14.36
N ILE A 62 0.68 3.67 -13.82
CA ILE A 62 0.42 4.06 -12.42
C ILE A 62 -1.09 4.28 -12.20
N ILE A 63 -1.76 4.99 -13.10
CA ILE A 63 -3.21 5.24 -13.02
C ILE A 63 -3.96 3.91 -13.15
N ARG A 64 -3.58 3.05 -14.09
CA ARG A 64 -4.20 1.73 -14.23
C ARG A 64 -4.03 0.87 -12.98
N GLY A 65 -2.86 0.89 -12.34
CA GLY A 65 -2.63 0.22 -11.07
C GLY A 65 -3.55 0.75 -9.95
N VAL A 66 -3.77 2.06 -9.90
CA VAL A 66 -4.71 2.67 -8.95
C VAL A 66 -6.15 2.26 -9.25
N ILE A 67 -6.54 2.19 -10.53
CA ILE A 67 -7.87 1.71 -10.94
C ILE A 67 -8.06 0.24 -10.51
N ILE A 68 -7.08 -0.62 -10.73
CA ILE A 68 -7.08 -2.02 -10.27
C ILE A 68 -7.31 -2.11 -8.76
N HIS A 69 -6.62 -1.28 -7.98
CA HIS A 69 -6.81 -1.19 -6.54
C HIS A 69 -8.26 -0.77 -6.19
N PHE A 70 -8.77 0.28 -6.85
CA PHE A 70 -10.14 0.76 -6.64
C PHE A 70 -11.18 -0.31 -6.95
N MET A 71 -11.10 -0.92 -8.14
CA MET A 71 -12.08 -1.92 -8.60
C MET A 71 -12.24 -3.06 -7.60
N LEU A 72 -11.12 -3.64 -7.11
CA LEU A 72 -11.21 -4.73 -6.15
C LEU A 72 -11.75 -4.27 -4.79
N ALA A 73 -11.33 -3.10 -4.33
CA ALA A 73 -11.79 -2.54 -3.07
C ALA A 73 -13.29 -2.17 -3.13
N TYR A 74 -13.79 -1.70 -4.27
CA TYR A 74 -15.19 -1.38 -4.53
C TYR A 74 -16.08 -2.64 -4.58
N MET A 75 -15.70 -3.64 -5.39
CA MET A 75 -16.48 -4.88 -5.48
C MET A 75 -16.46 -5.69 -4.18
N HIS A 76 -15.38 -5.63 -3.41
CA HIS A 76 -15.25 -6.34 -2.13
C HIS A 76 -15.61 -7.83 -2.25
N PRO A 77 -14.94 -8.61 -3.13
CA PRO A 77 -15.40 -9.94 -3.50
C PRO A 77 -15.21 -11.00 -2.40
N PHE A 78 -14.43 -10.73 -1.37
CA PHE A 78 -14.14 -11.66 -0.28
C PHE A 78 -14.86 -11.24 1.01
N VAL A 79 -15.03 -12.17 1.96
CA VAL A 79 -15.53 -11.87 3.30
C VAL A 79 -14.51 -11.03 4.08
N ASP A 80 -13.21 -11.37 3.97
CA ASP A 80 -12.10 -10.63 4.59
C ASP A 80 -10.90 -10.56 3.64
N GLY A 81 -10.03 -9.58 3.87
CA GLY A 81 -8.77 -9.45 3.15
C GLY A 81 -8.84 -8.65 1.85
N ASN A 82 -9.98 -8.05 1.49
CA ASN A 82 -10.14 -7.28 0.25
C ASN A 82 -9.10 -6.15 0.12
N GLY A 83 -8.89 -5.36 1.16
CA GLY A 83 -7.91 -4.29 1.16
C GLY A 83 -6.46 -4.79 1.02
N ARG A 84 -6.13 -5.95 1.60
CA ARG A 84 -4.81 -6.58 1.45
C ARG A 84 -4.61 -7.07 0.03
N THR A 85 -5.60 -7.73 -0.54
CA THR A 85 -5.59 -8.24 -1.92
C THR A 85 -5.52 -7.10 -2.93
N ALA A 86 -6.31 -6.05 -2.77
CA ALA A 86 -6.29 -4.88 -3.64
C ALA A 86 -4.90 -4.23 -3.70
N ARG A 87 -4.25 -4.03 -2.55
CA ARG A 87 -2.88 -3.50 -2.50
C ARG A 87 -1.86 -4.47 -3.08
N ALA A 88 -1.97 -5.78 -2.81
CA ALA A 88 -1.08 -6.78 -3.39
C ALA A 88 -1.14 -6.80 -4.91
N LEU A 89 -2.35 -6.73 -5.49
CA LEU A 89 -2.54 -6.65 -6.95
C LEU A 89 -2.00 -5.34 -7.53
N PHE A 90 -2.17 -4.22 -6.83
CA PHE A 90 -1.55 -2.96 -7.20
C PHE A 90 -0.02 -3.10 -7.30
N TYR A 91 0.64 -3.63 -6.25
CA TYR A 91 2.09 -3.84 -6.23
C TYR A 91 2.53 -4.78 -7.34
N TRP A 92 1.84 -5.91 -7.50
CA TRP A 92 2.14 -6.87 -8.56
C TRP A 92 2.02 -6.25 -9.95
N TYR A 93 0.93 -5.49 -10.22
CA TYR A 93 0.74 -4.81 -11.48
C TYR A 93 1.87 -3.81 -11.75
N MET A 94 2.26 -3.00 -10.75
CA MET A 94 3.36 -2.05 -10.90
C MET A 94 4.69 -2.73 -11.22
N LEU A 95 5.01 -3.84 -10.55
CA LEU A 95 6.21 -4.62 -10.84
C LEU A 95 6.17 -5.22 -12.25
N LYS A 96 5.03 -5.77 -12.68
CA LYS A 96 4.81 -6.27 -14.05
C LYS A 96 5.06 -5.19 -15.11
N GLN A 97 4.75 -3.92 -14.79
CA GLN A 97 4.98 -2.77 -15.67
C GLN A 97 6.41 -2.18 -15.58
N GLY A 98 7.31 -2.83 -14.84
CA GLY A 98 8.71 -2.42 -14.71
C GLY A 98 8.99 -1.36 -13.64
N TYR A 99 8.01 -0.99 -12.82
CA TYR A 99 8.18 -0.06 -11.69
C TYR A 99 8.78 -0.79 -10.48
N TRP A 100 9.98 -1.34 -10.61
CA TRP A 100 10.64 -2.16 -9.57
C TRP A 100 10.80 -1.46 -8.23
N LEU A 101 10.93 -0.12 -8.21
CA LEU A 101 11.04 0.66 -6.98
C LEU A 101 9.80 0.52 -6.07
N THR A 102 8.66 0.15 -6.64
CA THR A 102 7.41 -0.06 -5.90
C THR A 102 7.56 -1.12 -4.81
N GLU A 103 8.45 -2.10 -4.99
CA GLU A 103 8.77 -3.12 -3.98
C GLU A 103 9.22 -2.52 -2.65
N TYR A 104 9.88 -1.36 -2.69
CA TYR A 104 10.44 -0.68 -1.50
C TYR A 104 9.53 0.43 -0.97
N LEU A 105 8.40 0.71 -1.63
CA LEU A 105 7.46 1.76 -1.22
C LEU A 105 6.47 1.24 -0.20
N SER A 106 6.40 1.86 0.97
CA SER A 106 5.45 1.49 2.03
C SER A 106 4.11 2.23 1.89
N ILE A 107 3.40 2.03 0.76
CA ILE A 107 2.11 2.69 0.49
C ILE A 107 1.08 2.32 1.56
N SER A 108 1.03 1.05 1.97
CA SER A 108 0.14 0.59 3.04
C SER A 108 0.34 1.35 4.36
N ARG A 109 1.57 1.75 4.67
CA ARG A 109 1.89 2.57 5.85
C ARG A 109 1.34 3.99 5.71
N ILE A 110 1.42 4.59 4.52
CA ILE A 110 0.84 5.92 4.26
C ILE A 110 -0.68 5.85 4.38
N ILE A 111 -1.32 4.84 3.77
CA ILE A 111 -2.77 4.61 3.89
C ILE A 111 -3.16 4.46 5.37
N TYR A 112 -2.44 3.67 6.14
CA TYR A 112 -2.71 3.50 7.57
C TYR A 112 -2.66 4.82 8.35
N LYS A 113 -1.65 5.67 8.08
CA LYS A 113 -1.51 6.99 8.72
C LYS A 113 -2.58 8.00 8.30
N SER A 114 -3.18 7.83 7.14
CA SER A 114 -4.19 8.73 6.56
C SER A 114 -5.51 8.03 6.25
N LYS A 115 -5.88 7.05 7.11
CA LYS A 115 -7.03 6.17 6.91
C LYS A 115 -8.33 6.92 6.60
N LEU A 116 -8.64 7.95 7.36
CA LEU A 116 -9.84 8.78 7.14
C LEU A 116 -9.86 9.46 5.76
N THR A 117 -8.70 9.93 5.29
CA THR A 117 -8.61 10.55 3.96
C THR A 117 -8.75 9.52 2.86
N TYR A 118 -8.22 8.32 3.06
CA TYR A 118 -8.39 7.17 2.17
C TYR A 118 -9.87 6.78 2.06
N GLU A 119 -10.56 6.61 3.18
CA GLU A 119 -11.99 6.29 3.23
C GLU A 119 -12.83 7.38 2.55
N LYS A 120 -12.55 8.65 2.83
CA LYS A 120 -13.23 9.78 2.17
C LYS A 120 -13.03 9.80 0.66
N SER A 121 -11.89 9.34 0.14
CA SER A 121 -11.65 9.28 -1.30
C SER A 121 -12.57 8.27 -2.02
N PHE A 122 -12.97 7.20 -1.34
CA PHE A 122 -14.01 6.28 -1.81
C PHE A 122 -15.40 6.92 -1.75
N LEU A 123 -15.76 7.48 -0.59
CA LEU A 123 -17.07 8.12 -0.40
C LEU A 123 -17.32 9.22 -1.44
N TYR A 124 -16.31 10.04 -1.74
CA TYR A 124 -16.45 11.08 -2.75
C TYR A 124 -16.61 10.51 -4.15
N ALA A 125 -15.85 9.45 -4.48
CA ALA A 125 -16.02 8.78 -5.76
C ALA A 125 -17.44 8.22 -5.93
N GLU A 126 -17.97 7.53 -4.92
CA GLU A 126 -19.32 6.97 -4.95
C GLU A 126 -20.41 8.05 -5.00
N ALA A 127 -20.26 9.12 -4.24
CA ALA A 127 -21.19 10.24 -4.22
C ALA A 127 -21.25 11.00 -5.55
N ASP A 128 -20.18 10.96 -6.33
CA ASP A 128 -20.03 11.64 -7.63
C ASP A 128 -20.08 10.64 -8.80
N ASN A 129 -21.09 9.76 -8.80
CA ASN A 129 -21.34 8.78 -9.87
C ASN A 129 -20.12 7.90 -10.23
N ASN A 130 -19.34 7.51 -9.24
CA ASN A 130 -18.10 6.75 -9.39
C ASN A 130 -17.00 7.51 -10.17
N ASP A 131 -16.92 8.84 -10.00
CA ASP A 131 -15.74 9.57 -10.45
C ASP A 131 -14.53 9.19 -9.57
N ILE A 132 -13.71 8.31 -10.10
CA ILE A 132 -12.51 7.80 -9.41
C ILE A 132 -11.37 8.84 -9.30
N GLY A 133 -11.55 10.04 -9.81
CA GLY A 133 -10.56 11.13 -9.74
C GLY A 133 -10.11 11.43 -8.31
N TYR A 134 -11.03 11.40 -7.35
CA TYR A 134 -10.73 11.57 -5.92
C TYR A 134 -9.79 10.49 -5.39
N PHE A 135 -10.08 9.24 -5.73
CA PHE A 135 -9.27 8.10 -5.33
C PHE A 135 -7.89 8.08 -6.01
N ILE A 136 -7.84 8.44 -7.29
CA ILE A 136 -6.58 8.57 -8.05
C ILE A 136 -5.70 9.64 -7.39
N ASN A 137 -6.23 10.84 -7.14
CA ASN A 137 -5.48 11.92 -6.51
C ASN A 137 -4.92 11.54 -5.14
N TYR A 138 -5.73 10.87 -4.30
CA TYR A 138 -5.27 10.38 -3.02
C TYR A 138 -4.10 9.39 -3.17
N ASN A 139 -4.22 8.40 -4.07
CA ASN A 139 -3.19 7.38 -4.25
C ASN A 139 -1.90 7.93 -4.87
N LEU A 140 -1.99 8.90 -5.80
CA LEU A 140 -0.81 9.60 -6.32
C LEU A 140 -0.08 10.34 -5.20
N ARG A 141 -0.82 10.99 -4.29
CA ARG A 141 -0.24 11.63 -3.11
C ARG A 141 0.40 10.63 -2.16
N ALA A 142 -0.23 9.48 -1.91
CA ALA A 142 0.31 8.42 -1.09
C ALA A 142 1.61 7.83 -1.69
N LEU A 143 1.65 7.65 -3.02
CA LEU A 143 2.87 7.26 -3.75
C LEU A 143 4.00 8.28 -3.57
N GLU A 144 3.71 9.57 -3.76
CA GLU A 144 4.69 10.66 -3.58
C GLU A 144 5.26 10.66 -2.16
N LEU A 145 4.41 10.52 -1.15
CA LEU A 145 4.84 10.49 0.25
C LEU A 145 5.68 9.26 0.58
N SER A 146 5.28 8.08 0.09
CA SER A 146 6.06 6.86 0.30
C SER A 146 7.42 6.91 -0.39
N PHE A 147 7.51 7.53 -1.56
CA PHE A 147 8.77 7.77 -2.24
C PHE A 147 9.69 8.72 -1.45
N LYS A 148 9.14 9.81 -0.90
CA LYS A 148 9.89 10.72 -0.02
C LYS A 148 10.39 10.02 1.25
N GLU A 149 9.55 9.15 1.86
CA GLU A 149 9.98 8.34 3.02
C GLU A 149 11.17 7.42 2.65
N LEU A 150 11.11 6.77 1.49
CA LEU A 150 12.21 5.93 0.99
C LEU A 150 13.50 6.74 0.75
N GLN A 151 13.40 7.89 0.09
CA GLN A 151 14.56 8.78 -0.12
C GLN A 151 15.21 9.19 1.20
N ASN A 152 14.41 9.60 2.18
CA ASN A 152 14.88 9.98 3.52
C ASN A 152 15.53 8.80 4.25
N TYR A 153 14.97 7.59 4.10
CA TYR A 153 15.55 6.38 4.65
C TYR A 153 16.95 6.11 4.05
N ILE A 154 17.06 6.14 2.72
CA ILE A 154 18.33 5.92 2.01
C ILE A 154 19.36 6.96 2.43
N LYS A 155 18.98 8.25 2.48
CA LYS A 155 19.87 9.34 2.89
C LYS A 155 20.44 9.08 4.30
N ARG A 156 19.56 8.80 5.27
CA ARG A 156 19.99 8.48 6.65
C ARG A 156 20.95 7.28 6.71
N LYS A 157 20.66 6.20 5.96
CA LYS A 157 21.51 5.01 5.92
C LYS A 157 22.87 5.29 5.28
N THR A 158 22.90 6.10 4.21
CA THR A 158 24.14 6.50 3.53
C THR A 158 25.03 7.38 4.44
N GLU A 159 24.41 8.35 5.12
CA GLU A 159 25.11 9.22 6.09
C GLU A 159 25.67 8.39 7.26
N ALA A 160 24.86 7.46 7.79
CA ALA A 160 25.30 6.57 8.84
C ALA A 160 26.50 5.70 8.42
N LYS A 161 26.47 5.16 7.19
CA LYS A 161 27.59 4.37 6.65
C LYS A 161 28.85 5.22 6.44
N ARG A 162 28.73 6.43 5.93
CA ARG A 162 29.85 7.37 5.76
C ARG A 162 30.52 7.68 7.11
N THR A 163 29.71 7.96 8.14
CA THR A 163 30.22 8.23 9.49
C THR A 163 30.98 7.04 10.04
N SER A 164 30.45 5.81 9.95
CA SER A 164 31.16 4.59 10.39
C SER A 164 32.50 4.41 9.65
N THR A 165 32.51 4.60 8.33
CA THR A 165 33.73 4.48 7.51
C THR A 165 34.78 5.54 7.90
N THR A 166 34.34 6.74 8.29
CA THR A 166 35.25 7.79 8.76
C THR A 166 35.91 7.39 10.09
N PHE A 167 35.16 6.84 11.04
CA PHE A 167 35.74 6.34 12.32
C PHE A 167 36.73 5.20 12.10
N LEU A 168 36.43 4.26 11.19
CA LEU A 168 37.36 3.18 10.83
C LEU A 168 38.70 3.68 10.25
N ARG A 169 38.68 4.84 9.56
CA ARG A 169 39.91 5.44 8.98
C ARG A 169 40.73 6.24 9.98
N ILE A 170 40.08 6.80 11.00
CA ILE A 170 40.78 7.69 11.99
C ILE A 170 41.46 6.89 13.10
N GLY A 171 41.02 5.68 13.41
CA GLY A 171 41.59 4.84 14.45
C GLY A 171 41.72 3.39 13.98
N ASN A 172 42.70 2.65 14.53
CA ASN A 172 42.78 1.20 14.39
C ASN A 172 41.64 0.51 15.17
N ILE A 173 40.42 0.83 14.85
CA ILE A 173 39.20 0.30 15.47
C ILE A 173 38.47 -0.60 14.49
N ASN A 174 37.87 -1.67 14.99
CA ASN A 174 37.04 -2.57 14.17
C ASN A 174 35.60 -2.01 14.00
N GLU A 175 34.81 -2.63 13.10
CA GLU A 175 33.44 -2.20 12.82
C GLU A 175 32.56 -2.13 14.07
N ARG A 176 32.67 -3.11 14.99
CA ARG A 176 31.90 -3.13 16.26
C ARG A 176 32.24 -1.93 17.14
N GLN A 177 33.52 -1.60 17.25
CA GLN A 177 33.98 -0.44 18.02
C GLN A 177 33.49 0.87 17.39
N ALA A 178 33.53 0.98 16.07
CA ALA A 178 32.98 2.12 15.33
C ALA A 178 31.48 2.30 15.55
N ASP A 179 30.72 1.20 15.59
CA ASP A 179 29.29 1.24 15.86
C ASP A 179 28.97 1.66 17.30
N ILE A 180 29.74 1.20 18.29
CA ILE A 180 29.60 1.63 19.70
C ILE A 180 29.86 3.13 19.82
N ILE A 181 30.95 3.61 19.24
CA ILE A 181 31.32 5.04 19.26
C ILE A 181 30.21 5.87 18.63
N LYS A 182 29.61 5.40 17.53
CA LYS A 182 28.52 6.07 16.87
C LYS A 182 27.24 6.15 17.73
N ILE A 183 26.88 5.06 18.42
CA ILE A 183 25.74 5.05 19.34
C ILE A 183 25.96 6.09 20.45
N TYR A 184 27.17 6.14 21.02
CA TYR A 184 27.54 7.10 22.06
C TYR A 184 27.40 8.56 21.57
N TYR A 185 27.90 8.87 20.36
CA TYR A 185 27.79 10.24 19.82
C TYR A 185 26.35 10.61 19.39
N GLN A 186 25.54 9.65 19.02
CA GLN A 186 24.13 9.90 18.68
C GLN A 186 23.24 10.08 19.90
N ASN A 187 23.56 9.41 21.00
CA ASN A 187 22.79 9.43 22.26
C ASN A 187 23.71 9.67 23.47
N PRO A 188 24.32 10.86 23.62
CA PRO A 188 25.33 11.10 24.66
C PRO A 188 24.81 11.02 26.11
N LYS A 189 23.48 10.86 26.28
CA LYS A 189 22.82 10.75 27.60
C LYS A 189 22.39 9.31 27.96
N GLU A 190 22.49 8.36 27.05
CA GLU A 190 22.21 6.95 27.33
C GLU A 190 23.51 6.25 27.84
N MET A 191 23.46 5.72 29.08
CA MET A 191 24.49 4.83 29.54
C MET A 191 24.42 3.52 28.75
N LEU A 192 25.52 3.14 28.11
CA LEU A 192 25.67 1.81 27.52
C LEU A 192 25.80 0.80 28.68
N THR A 193 24.77 0.03 28.93
CA THR A 193 24.77 -1.11 29.86
C THR A 193 25.14 -2.38 29.12
#